data_c18d4cc14bf015350de06096caaf181b
#
_entry.id   c18d4cc14bf015350de06096caaf181b
#
_cell.length_a   1.000
_cell.length_b   1.000
_cell.length_c   1.000
_cell.angle_alpha   90.00
_cell.angle_beta   90.00
_cell.angle_gamma   90.00
#
_symmetry.space_group_name_H-M   'P 1'
#
loop_
_entity.id
_entity.type
_entity.pdbx_description
1 polymer ?
#
loop_
_entity_poly.entity_id
_entity_poly.type
_entity_poly.pdbx_seq_one_letter_code
_entity_poly.pdbx_strand_id
1 'polypeptide(L)'
;LGIILIKETTMAIFTHVTLGTNNFDVAVGFYDSVLGALGINNLGKLHDTAMTYGKESFEFVVLTPSNGGSACSANGGTVGFVATSRDAVHKFHEAGLANGGIDEGGPGPRSFAPNAYAAYLRDPDGNKITAICFTSE
;
A
#
# COMPACT_ATOMS: atom_id res chain seq x y z
N LEU A 1 -6.79 13.04 -27.52
CA LEU A 1 -5.51 12.40 -27.92
C LEU A 1 -4.34 12.97 -27.14
N GLY A 2 -4.27 14.29 -26.98
CA GLY A 2 -3.20 14.93 -26.22
C GLY A 2 -3.17 14.47 -24.77
N ILE A 3 -4.33 14.29 -24.15
CA ILE A 3 -4.44 13.81 -22.76
C ILE A 3 -3.88 12.39 -22.64
N ILE A 4 -4.18 11.53 -23.58
CA ILE A 4 -3.70 10.15 -23.59
C ILE A 4 -2.17 10.13 -23.70
N LEU A 5 -1.61 10.93 -24.60
CA LEU A 5 -0.17 11.02 -24.76
C LEU A 5 0.52 11.52 -23.48
N ILE A 6 -0.08 12.51 -22.81
CA ILE A 6 0.44 13.02 -21.55
C ILE A 6 0.47 11.93 -20.48
N LYS A 7 -0.60 11.13 -20.39
CA LYS A 7 -0.63 10.00 -19.45
C LYS A 7 0.47 8.99 -19.72
N GLU A 8 0.67 8.66 -20.98
CA GLU A 8 1.72 7.70 -21.35
C GLU A 8 3.11 8.22 -21.03
N THR A 9 3.36 9.51 -21.28
CA THR A 9 4.68 10.10 -21.00
C THR A 9 4.96 10.26 -19.51
N THR A 10 3.93 10.29 -18.67
CA THR A 10 4.08 10.42 -17.22
C THR A 10 3.84 9.11 -16.50
N MET A 11 3.71 8.02 -17.22
CA MET A 11 3.45 6.69 -16.65
C MET A 11 4.60 6.25 -15.75
N ALA A 12 4.24 5.72 -14.59
CA ALA A 12 5.20 5.10 -13.70
C ALA A 12 5.79 3.84 -14.31
N ILE A 13 6.91 3.37 -13.76
CA ILE A 13 7.59 2.17 -14.30
C ILE A 13 6.85 0.87 -13.96
N PHE A 14 5.99 0.88 -12.94
CA PHE A 14 5.22 -0.30 -12.56
C PHE A 14 3.81 -0.22 -13.11
N THR A 15 3.29 -1.36 -13.61
CA THR A 15 1.86 -1.48 -13.87
C THR A 15 1.13 -1.69 -12.54
N HIS A 16 1.66 -2.56 -11.70
CA HIS A 16 1.10 -2.83 -10.36
C HIS A 16 2.12 -3.59 -9.52
N VAL A 17 1.84 -3.64 -8.22
CA VAL A 17 2.61 -4.42 -7.25
C VAL A 17 1.62 -5.38 -6.58
N THR A 18 2.06 -6.61 -6.33
CA THR A 18 1.22 -7.65 -5.72
C THR A 18 1.84 -8.15 -4.42
N LEU A 19 1.02 -8.32 -3.39
CA LEU A 19 1.43 -8.98 -2.15
C LEU A 19 0.51 -10.18 -1.88
N GLY A 20 1.08 -11.23 -1.30
CA GLY A 20 0.35 -12.43 -0.97
C GLY A 20 -0.27 -12.38 0.43
N THR A 21 -1.36 -13.13 0.61
CA THR A 21 -2.01 -13.29 1.90
C THR A 21 -2.40 -14.74 2.13
N ASN A 22 -2.41 -15.14 3.40
CA ASN A 22 -2.92 -16.44 3.83
C ASN A 22 -4.36 -16.34 4.35
N ASN A 23 -4.91 -15.12 4.43
CA ASN A 23 -6.29 -14.89 4.84
C ASN A 23 -6.83 -13.69 4.06
N PHE A 24 -7.50 -13.97 2.96
CA PHE A 24 -7.97 -12.96 2.02
C PHE A 24 -8.88 -11.92 2.68
N ASP A 25 -9.86 -12.36 3.47
CA ASP A 25 -10.82 -11.44 4.08
C ASP A 25 -10.16 -10.50 5.09
N VAL A 26 -9.24 -11.02 5.89
CA VAL A 26 -8.47 -10.21 6.85
C VAL A 26 -7.60 -9.20 6.10
N ALA A 27 -6.93 -9.64 5.04
CA ALA A 27 -6.07 -8.76 4.24
C ALA A 27 -6.89 -7.64 3.58
N VAL A 28 -8.06 -7.95 3.04
CA VAL A 28 -8.92 -6.93 2.43
C VAL A 28 -9.38 -5.91 3.48
N GLY A 29 -9.78 -6.33 4.65
CA GLY A 29 -10.16 -5.42 5.73
C GLY A 29 -9.01 -4.50 6.13
N PHE A 30 -7.81 -5.04 6.22
CA PHE A 30 -6.61 -4.28 6.53
C PHE A 30 -6.32 -3.23 5.43
N TYR A 31 -6.24 -3.66 4.16
CA TYR A 31 -5.90 -2.76 3.06
C TYR A 31 -6.99 -1.75 2.75
N ASP A 32 -8.26 -2.11 2.90
CA ASP A 32 -9.36 -1.13 2.79
C ASP A 32 -9.13 0.03 3.77
N SER A 33 -8.69 -0.28 4.98
CA SER A 33 -8.51 0.72 6.04
C SER A 33 -7.24 1.56 5.83
N VAL A 34 -6.08 0.92 5.63
CA VAL A 34 -4.81 1.67 5.52
C VAL A 34 -4.72 2.45 4.21
N LEU A 35 -5.18 1.89 3.10
CA LEU A 35 -5.15 2.57 1.82
C LEU A 35 -6.25 3.62 1.73
N GLY A 36 -7.40 3.37 2.35
CA GLY A 36 -8.45 4.39 2.49
C GLY A 36 -7.96 5.64 3.20
N ALA A 37 -7.10 5.48 4.21
CA ALA A 37 -6.47 6.60 4.91
C ALA A 37 -5.59 7.45 3.98
N LEU A 38 -5.09 6.86 2.90
CA LEU A 38 -4.26 7.53 1.89
C LEU A 38 -5.06 8.02 0.68
N GLY A 39 -6.39 7.84 0.68
CA GLY A 39 -7.23 8.19 -0.45
C GLY A 39 -7.11 7.21 -1.63
N ILE A 40 -6.62 6.00 -1.38
CA ILE A 40 -6.50 4.94 -2.38
C ILE A 40 -7.72 4.04 -2.24
N ASN A 41 -8.39 3.77 -3.35
CA ASN A 41 -9.69 3.09 -3.37
C ASN A 41 -9.56 1.59 -3.62
N ASN A 42 -10.46 0.83 -3.01
CA ASN A 42 -10.71 -0.54 -3.42
C ASN A 42 -11.46 -0.48 -4.76
N LEU A 43 -10.90 -1.06 -5.80
CA LEU A 43 -11.45 -1.02 -7.15
C LEU A 43 -12.17 -2.32 -7.54
N GLY A 44 -12.29 -3.25 -6.59
CA GLY A 44 -13.02 -4.49 -6.80
C GLY A 44 -12.12 -5.69 -7.03
N LYS A 45 -12.73 -6.85 -7.09
CA LYS A 45 -12.02 -8.12 -7.26
C LYS A 45 -11.55 -8.32 -8.70
N LEU A 46 -10.30 -8.77 -8.85
CA LEU A 46 -9.81 -9.28 -10.13
C LEU A 46 -10.35 -10.70 -10.36
N HIS A 47 -10.35 -11.50 -9.30
CA HIS A 47 -11.01 -12.80 -9.22
C HIS A 47 -11.30 -13.07 -7.72
N ASP A 48 -11.86 -14.24 -7.40
CA ASP A 48 -12.41 -14.51 -6.06
C ASP A 48 -11.46 -14.24 -4.89
N THR A 49 -10.16 -14.42 -5.09
CA THR A 49 -9.16 -14.23 -4.04
C THR A 49 -8.08 -13.21 -4.41
N ALA A 50 -8.45 -12.22 -5.23
CA ALA A 50 -7.57 -11.11 -5.57
C ALA A 50 -8.35 -9.80 -5.55
N MET A 51 -7.89 -8.84 -4.75
CA MET A 51 -8.52 -7.52 -4.62
C MET A 51 -7.59 -6.46 -5.17
N THR A 52 -8.15 -5.54 -5.96
CA THR A 52 -7.38 -4.47 -6.60
C THR A 52 -7.60 -3.13 -5.91
N TYR A 53 -6.56 -2.33 -5.89
CA TYR A 53 -6.56 -1.01 -5.26
C TYR A 53 -5.84 0.00 -6.16
N GLY A 54 -6.31 1.23 -6.15
CA GLY A 54 -5.71 2.31 -6.89
C GLY A 54 -6.56 3.57 -6.81
N LYS A 55 -6.14 4.63 -7.49
CA LYS A 55 -6.94 5.85 -7.54
C LYS A 55 -7.90 5.82 -8.72
N GLU A 56 -7.40 5.59 -9.92
CA GLU A 56 -8.21 5.50 -11.14
C GLU A 56 -8.13 4.12 -11.77
N SER A 57 -6.93 3.56 -11.85
CA SER A 57 -6.69 2.20 -12.31
C SER A 57 -5.95 1.44 -11.21
N PHE A 58 -5.97 0.11 -11.26
CA PHE A 58 -5.33 -0.62 -10.18
C PHE A 58 -3.81 -0.52 -10.28
N GLU A 59 -3.20 -0.36 -9.13
CA GLU A 59 -1.75 -0.25 -8.98
C GLU A 59 -1.23 -1.18 -7.91
N PHE A 60 -2.12 -1.71 -7.09
CA PHE A 60 -1.79 -2.65 -6.03
C PHE A 60 -2.83 -3.76 -5.97
N VAL A 61 -2.36 -4.98 -5.74
CA VAL A 61 -3.22 -6.17 -5.63
C VAL A 61 -2.80 -6.96 -4.41
N VAL A 62 -3.77 -7.39 -3.61
CA VAL A 62 -3.53 -8.40 -2.58
C VAL A 62 -4.27 -9.65 -2.98
N LEU A 63 -3.60 -10.81 -2.90
CA LEU A 63 -4.20 -12.05 -3.35
C LEU A 63 -3.67 -13.27 -2.60
N THR A 64 -4.44 -14.35 -2.69
CA THR A 64 -3.96 -15.67 -2.30
C THR A 64 -3.00 -16.17 -3.38
N PRO A 65 -1.83 -16.74 -2.99
CA PRO A 65 -0.87 -17.22 -4.00
C PRO A 65 -1.50 -18.18 -4.99
N SER A 66 -1.26 -17.94 -6.30
CA SER A 66 -1.92 -18.69 -7.36
C SER A 66 -1.49 -20.15 -7.46
N ASN A 67 -0.35 -20.51 -6.84
CA ASN A 67 0.11 -21.91 -6.82
C ASN A 67 -0.49 -22.74 -5.69
N GLY A 68 -1.39 -22.15 -4.89
CA GLY A 68 -2.03 -22.84 -3.76
C GLY A 68 -1.15 -22.98 -2.52
N GLY A 69 0.09 -22.50 -2.56
CA GLY A 69 0.97 -22.54 -1.41
C GLY A 69 0.73 -21.39 -0.45
N SER A 70 1.43 -21.42 0.68
CA SER A 70 1.34 -20.34 1.67
C SER A 70 2.04 -19.08 1.16
N ALA A 71 1.44 -17.94 1.47
CA ALA A 71 2.09 -16.65 1.28
C ALA A 71 3.20 -16.48 2.33
N CYS A 72 4.28 -15.82 1.95
CA CYS A 72 5.35 -15.45 2.86
C CYS A 72 5.82 -14.04 2.55
N SER A 73 6.32 -13.34 3.57
CA SER A 73 6.89 -12.01 3.39
C SER A 73 8.34 -12.11 2.95
N ALA A 74 8.80 -11.14 2.18
CA ALA A 74 10.20 -11.04 1.81
C ALA A 74 10.99 -10.33 2.91
N ASN A 75 12.16 -10.85 3.23
CA ASN A 75 13.08 -10.13 4.12
C ASN A 75 13.86 -9.11 3.28
N GLY A 76 13.65 -7.83 3.59
CA GLY A 76 14.24 -6.74 2.82
C GLY A 76 13.28 -6.08 1.83
N GLY A 77 12.16 -6.73 1.51
CA GLY A 77 11.15 -6.15 0.63
C GLY A 77 10.24 -5.17 1.37
N THR A 78 9.94 -4.04 0.74
CA THR A 78 9.01 -3.05 1.27
C THR A 78 8.22 -2.45 0.12
N VAL A 79 6.90 -2.33 0.31
CA VAL A 79 6.05 -1.63 -0.65
C VAL A 79 5.69 -0.27 -0.08
N GLY A 80 6.03 0.80 -0.81
CA GLY A 80 5.77 2.17 -0.38
C GLY A 80 4.61 2.78 -1.12
N PHE A 81 3.69 3.38 -0.36
CA PHE A 81 2.53 4.10 -0.88
C PHE A 81 2.72 5.59 -0.70
N VAL A 82 2.24 6.37 -1.65
CA VAL A 82 2.30 7.82 -1.56
C VAL A 82 1.26 8.33 -0.56
N ALA A 83 1.71 9.17 0.37
CA ALA A 83 0.83 9.96 1.22
C ALA A 83 0.92 11.43 0.80
N THR A 84 -0.22 12.09 0.65
CA THR A 84 -0.25 13.48 0.20
C THR A 84 -0.05 14.48 1.33
N SER A 85 -0.09 14.01 2.59
CA SER A 85 0.14 14.86 3.77
C SER A 85 0.74 14.03 4.90
N ARG A 86 1.36 14.70 5.86
CA ARG A 86 1.86 14.03 7.06
C ARG A 86 0.72 13.48 7.91
N ASP A 87 -0.42 14.17 7.92
CA ASP A 87 -1.62 13.69 8.60
C ASP A 87 -2.07 12.33 8.03
N ALA A 88 -2.02 12.18 6.71
CA ALA A 88 -2.37 10.90 6.07
C ALA A 88 -1.42 9.78 6.51
N VAL A 89 -0.13 10.08 6.72
CA VAL A 89 0.83 9.10 7.24
C VAL A 89 0.42 8.63 8.63
N HIS A 90 0.00 9.56 9.49
CA HIS A 90 -0.49 9.21 10.83
C HIS A 90 -1.75 8.34 10.76
N LYS A 91 -2.69 8.71 9.90
CA LYS A 91 -3.94 7.95 9.75
C LYS A 91 -3.70 6.55 9.19
N PHE A 92 -2.77 6.41 8.25
CA PHE A 92 -2.34 5.12 7.72
C PHE A 92 -1.83 4.22 8.86
N HIS A 93 -0.96 4.74 9.69
CA HIS A 93 -0.35 3.97 10.79
C HIS A 93 -1.41 3.57 11.83
N GLU A 94 -2.26 4.51 12.24
CA GLU A 94 -3.34 4.22 13.18
C GLU A 94 -4.29 3.15 12.63
N ALA A 95 -4.69 3.28 11.37
CA ALA A 95 -5.58 2.31 10.74
C ALA A 95 -4.97 0.91 10.70
N GLY A 96 -3.67 0.84 10.41
CA GLY A 96 -2.96 -0.44 10.38
C GLY A 96 -2.94 -1.13 11.73
N LEU A 97 -2.61 -0.39 12.78
CA LEU A 97 -2.60 -0.94 14.14
C LEU A 97 -3.99 -1.39 14.59
N ALA A 98 -5.03 -0.69 14.16
CA ALA A 98 -6.41 -1.03 14.50
C ALA A 98 -6.95 -2.24 13.72
N ASN A 99 -6.29 -2.66 12.65
CA ASN A 99 -6.79 -3.70 11.73
C ASN A 99 -5.83 -4.88 11.59
N GLY A 100 -5.05 -5.18 12.62
CA GLY A 100 -4.22 -6.39 12.65
C GLY A 100 -2.78 -6.20 12.16
N GLY A 101 -2.39 -4.98 11.86
CA GLY A 101 -1.00 -4.67 11.52
C GLY A 101 -0.12 -4.54 12.75
N ILE A 102 1.19 -4.61 12.53
CA ILE A 102 2.21 -4.49 13.55
C ILE A 102 3.08 -3.29 13.22
N ASP A 103 3.46 -2.50 14.24
CA ASP A 103 4.33 -1.35 14.07
C ASP A 103 5.73 -1.77 13.60
N GLU A 104 6.26 -1.08 12.59
CA GLU A 104 7.63 -1.25 12.09
C GLU A 104 8.36 0.10 12.01
N GLY A 105 7.78 1.14 12.56
CA GLY A 105 8.35 2.48 12.62
C GLY A 105 7.25 3.52 12.61
N GLY A 106 7.07 4.20 13.73
CA GLY A 106 6.02 5.21 13.90
C GLY A 106 6.19 6.41 12.99
N PRO A 107 5.12 7.19 12.81
CA PRO A 107 5.17 8.38 11.95
C PRO A 107 6.24 9.36 12.40
N GLY A 108 7.04 9.83 11.46
CA GLY A 108 8.09 10.80 11.72
C GLY A 108 8.99 11.05 10.53
N PRO A 109 9.90 12.03 10.66
CA PRO A 109 10.86 12.34 9.61
C PRO A 109 11.79 11.18 9.33
N ARG A 110 12.25 11.10 8.08
CA ARG A 110 13.27 10.13 7.66
C ARG A 110 14.37 10.88 6.91
N SER A 111 15.61 10.41 7.12
CA SER A 111 16.78 11.13 6.60
C SER A 111 17.14 10.79 5.15
N PHE A 112 16.51 9.79 4.56
CA PHE A 112 16.89 9.32 3.23
C PHE A 112 16.53 10.29 2.10
N ALA A 113 15.67 11.27 2.34
CA ALA A 113 15.33 12.30 1.36
C ALA A 113 14.83 13.57 2.06
N PRO A 114 14.93 14.75 1.39
CA PRO A 114 14.38 15.99 1.94
C PRO A 114 12.88 15.89 2.18
N ASN A 115 12.43 16.34 3.33
CA ASN A 115 11.02 16.34 3.73
C ASN A 115 10.37 14.96 3.83
N ALA A 116 11.15 13.88 3.75
CA ALA A 116 10.58 12.55 3.88
C ALA A 116 9.98 12.34 5.26
N TYR A 117 8.71 11.98 5.29
CA TYR A 117 7.95 11.73 6.51
C TYR A 117 7.18 10.43 6.31
N ALA A 118 7.43 9.44 7.11
CA ALA A 118 6.94 8.10 6.84
C ALA A 118 6.53 7.36 8.10
N ALA A 119 5.72 6.32 7.91
CA ALA A 119 5.44 5.32 8.92
C ALA A 119 5.51 3.95 8.26
N TYR A 120 5.90 2.95 9.03
CA TYR A 120 6.08 1.59 8.56
C TYR A 120 5.22 0.62 9.36
N LEU A 121 4.66 -0.36 8.67
CA LEU A 121 3.83 -1.41 9.26
C LEU A 121 4.21 -2.77 8.68
N ARG A 122 3.92 -3.83 9.43
CA ARG A 122 3.75 -5.16 8.86
C ARG A 122 2.25 -5.38 8.69
N ASP A 123 1.83 -5.89 7.53
CA ASP A 123 0.44 -6.27 7.34
C ASP A 123 0.17 -7.59 8.10
N PRO A 124 -1.08 -8.10 8.15
CA PRO A 124 -1.38 -9.33 8.90
C PRO A 124 -0.59 -10.57 8.45
N ASP A 125 -0.03 -10.56 7.26
CA ASP A 125 0.80 -11.65 6.74
C ASP A 125 2.30 -11.39 6.90
N GLY A 126 2.68 -10.28 7.51
CA GLY A 126 4.08 -9.93 7.75
C GLY A 126 4.74 -9.14 6.63
N ASN A 127 4.02 -8.78 5.57
CA ASN A 127 4.58 -7.95 4.51
C ASN A 127 4.85 -6.54 5.04
N LYS A 128 6.05 -6.02 4.74
CA LYS A 128 6.41 -4.67 5.16
C LYS A 128 5.89 -3.65 4.18
N ILE A 129 5.15 -2.67 4.69
CA ILE A 129 4.60 -1.57 3.90
C ILE A 129 4.91 -0.24 4.57
N THR A 130 4.89 0.82 3.78
CA THR A 130 5.12 2.17 4.29
C THR A 130 4.24 3.17 3.54
N ALA A 131 3.89 4.24 4.21
CA ALA A 131 3.32 5.42 3.58
C ALA A 131 4.33 6.56 3.75
N ILE A 132 4.65 7.24 2.67
CA ILE A 132 5.66 8.29 2.65
C ILE A 132 5.10 9.57 2.05
N CYS A 133 5.29 10.67 2.77
CA CYS A 133 4.96 12.01 2.32
C CYS A 133 6.26 12.78 2.13
N PHE A 134 6.39 13.49 1.02
CA PHE A 134 7.58 14.30 0.72
C PHE A 134 7.31 15.80 0.79
N THR A 135 6.18 16.21 1.35
CA THR A 135 5.88 17.63 1.53
C THR A 135 6.43 18.15 2.85
N SER A 136 6.68 19.44 2.93
CA SER A 136 7.35 20.06 4.09
C SER A 136 6.43 20.44 5.23
N GLU A 137 5.14 20.15 5.13
CA GLU A 137 4.17 20.56 6.17
C GLU A 137 4.31 19.80 7.47
#